data_ff06e70d179b626035443b1609d0f58e
#
_entry.id   ff06e70d179b626035443b1609d0f58e
#
_cell.length_a   1.000
_cell.length_b   1.000
_cell.length_c   1.000
_cell.angle_alpha   90.00
_cell.angle_beta   90.00
_cell.angle_gamma   90.00
#
_symmetry.space_group_name_H-M   'P 1'
#
loop_
_entity.id
_entity.type
_entity.pdbx_description
1 polymer ?
#
loop_
_entity_poly.entity_id
_entity_poly.type
_entity_poly.pdbx_seq_one_letter_code
_entity_poly.pdbx_strand_id
1 'polypeptide(L)'
;MLTVAQLAPLKDRDPYLYETLVKIVSSVNATSQRAGVDPSTPAPAPSSIASLAVQASNGWFDIAIIDPSNARPGLFYFAESDTTPAFSAPRVYFMGASRNLYVQLGNQTLFWRAYSQYVGSLPSAPVTFGSPPTAVTGGGATGPAPLPSSGSGVLPNGFVRGANGFGVNPGSRVLRQVLL
;
A
#
# COMPACT_ATOMS: atom_id res chain seq x y z
N MET A 1 -12.51 3.17 -19.03
CA MET A 1 -12.77 1.74 -19.32
C MET A 1 -12.86 1.54 -20.82
N LEU A 2 -12.32 0.44 -21.38
CA LEU A 2 -12.37 0.18 -22.82
C LEU A 2 -13.78 -0.31 -23.19
N THR A 3 -14.39 0.31 -24.19
CA THR A 3 -15.71 -0.09 -24.71
C THR A 3 -15.54 -0.80 -26.05
N VAL A 4 -16.53 -1.64 -26.42
CA VAL A 4 -16.54 -2.31 -27.74
C VAL A 4 -16.46 -1.30 -28.89
N ALA A 5 -17.07 -0.13 -28.74
CA ALA A 5 -17.01 0.94 -29.75
C ALA A 5 -15.57 1.47 -29.98
N GLN A 6 -14.76 1.52 -28.94
CA GLN A 6 -13.36 1.95 -29.03
C GLN A 6 -12.45 0.93 -29.73
N LEU A 7 -12.92 -0.31 -29.89
CA LEU A 7 -12.21 -1.36 -30.61
C LEU A 7 -12.51 -1.36 -32.13
N ALA A 8 -13.50 -0.60 -32.57
CA ALA A 8 -13.93 -0.57 -34.00
C ALA A 8 -12.79 -0.39 -35.00
N PRO A 9 -11.77 0.48 -34.75
CA PRO A 9 -10.65 0.65 -35.69
C PRO A 9 -9.76 -0.59 -35.84
N LEU A 10 -9.82 -1.54 -34.91
CA LEU A 10 -9.05 -2.80 -34.98
C LEU A 10 -9.72 -3.83 -35.91
N LYS A 11 -11.01 -3.71 -36.15
CA LYS A 11 -11.78 -4.69 -36.92
C LYS A 11 -11.23 -4.93 -38.31
N ASP A 12 -10.84 -3.86 -39.00
CA ASP A 12 -10.30 -3.94 -40.35
C ASP A 12 -8.80 -4.21 -40.41
N ARG A 13 -8.11 -3.93 -39.32
CA ARG A 13 -6.65 -4.05 -39.21
C ARG A 13 -6.19 -5.41 -38.68
N ASP A 14 -6.90 -5.94 -37.69
CA ASP A 14 -6.65 -7.25 -37.10
C ASP A 14 -7.98 -7.86 -36.58
N PRO A 15 -8.73 -8.56 -37.43
CA PRO A 15 -10.02 -9.13 -37.08
C PRO A 15 -9.95 -10.11 -35.91
N TYR A 16 -8.87 -10.90 -35.81
CA TYR A 16 -8.71 -11.88 -34.74
C TYR A 16 -8.52 -11.22 -33.38
N LEU A 17 -7.65 -10.19 -33.33
CA LEU A 17 -7.44 -9.41 -32.12
C LEU A 17 -8.73 -8.67 -31.72
N TYR A 18 -9.46 -8.11 -32.69
CA TYR A 18 -10.73 -7.45 -32.45
C TYR A 18 -11.73 -8.39 -31.78
N GLU A 19 -11.96 -9.59 -32.35
CA GLU A 19 -12.90 -10.56 -31.77
C GLU A 19 -12.51 -11.01 -30.36
N THR A 20 -11.20 -11.22 -30.13
CA THR A 20 -10.69 -11.61 -28.82
C THR A 20 -10.95 -10.52 -27.78
N LEU A 21 -10.65 -9.27 -28.10
CA LEU A 21 -10.89 -8.14 -27.22
C LEU A 21 -12.37 -7.88 -26.96
N VAL A 22 -13.24 -8.04 -27.98
CA VAL A 22 -14.69 -7.94 -27.83
C VAL A 22 -15.21 -8.99 -26.84
N LYS A 23 -14.73 -10.24 -26.94
CA LYS A 23 -15.11 -11.30 -25.99
C LYS A 23 -14.67 -10.98 -24.56
N ILE A 24 -13.45 -10.47 -24.38
CA ILE A 24 -12.93 -10.07 -23.07
C ILE A 24 -13.78 -8.93 -22.48
N VAL A 25 -13.97 -7.85 -23.22
CA VAL A 25 -14.76 -6.69 -22.76
C VAL A 25 -16.20 -7.10 -22.42
N SER A 26 -16.83 -7.93 -23.26
CA SER A 26 -18.19 -8.42 -23.02
C SER A 26 -18.28 -9.32 -21.78
N SER A 27 -17.28 -10.18 -21.57
CA SER A 27 -17.20 -11.04 -20.38
C SER A 27 -17.04 -10.22 -19.10
N VAL A 28 -16.13 -9.23 -19.11
CA VAL A 28 -15.92 -8.32 -17.97
C VAL A 28 -17.20 -7.53 -17.65
N ASN A 29 -17.86 -6.98 -18.66
CA ASN A 29 -19.11 -6.24 -18.48
C ASN A 29 -20.23 -7.13 -17.94
N ALA A 30 -20.39 -8.36 -18.46
CA ALA A 30 -21.38 -9.31 -17.97
C ALA A 30 -21.12 -9.72 -16.51
N THR A 31 -19.86 -9.91 -16.13
CA THR A 31 -19.48 -10.22 -14.75
C THR A 31 -19.78 -9.05 -13.82
N SER A 32 -19.49 -7.83 -14.25
CA SER A 32 -19.78 -6.61 -13.49
C SER A 32 -21.28 -6.40 -13.29
N GLN A 33 -22.08 -6.63 -14.33
CA GLN A 33 -23.55 -6.54 -14.26
C GLN A 33 -24.15 -7.58 -13.32
N ARG A 34 -23.63 -8.83 -13.32
CA ARG A 34 -24.07 -9.87 -12.37
C ARG A 34 -23.73 -9.52 -10.93
N ALA A 35 -22.63 -8.82 -10.72
CA ALA A 35 -22.23 -8.32 -9.41
C ALA A 35 -22.99 -7.04 -8.99
N GLY A 36 -23.87 -6.51 -9.84
CA GLY A 36 -24.58 -5.23 -9.59
C GLY A 36 -23.65 -4.02 -9.56
N VAL A 37 -22.48 -4.13 -10.18
CA VAL A 37 -21.50 -3.05 -10.25
C VAL A 37 -21.52 -2.47 -11.67
N ASP A 38 -21.80 -1.18 -11.79
CA ASP A 38 -21.63 -0.47 -13.06
C ASP A 38 -20.11 -0.32 -13.34
N PRO A 39 -19.61 -0.95 -14.42
CA PRO A 39 -18.18 -0.90 -14.74
C PRO A 39 -17.68 0.50 -15.11
N SER A 40 -18.57 1.44 -15.39
CA SER A 40 -18.21 2.84 -15.67
C SER A 40 -18.09 3.70 -14.41
N THR A 41 -18.65 3.25 -13.29
CA THR A 41 -18.63 3.97 -12.03
C THR A 41 -17.61 3.31 -11.11
N PRO A 42 -16.62 4.05 -10.59
CA PRO A 42 -15.69 3.52 -9.60
C PRO A 42 -16.46 2.97 -8.39
N ALA A 43 -16.04 1.83 -7.88
CA ALA A 43 -16.58 1.32 -6.63
C ALA A 43 -16.43 2.38 -5.53
N PRO A 44 -17.37 2.47 -4.57
CA PRO A 44 -17.29 3.44 -3.50
C PRO A 44 -15.99 3.25 -2.69
N ALA A 45 -15.49 4.35 -2.15
CA ALA A 45 -14.32 4.33 -1.30
C ALA A 45 -14.55 3.45 -0.06
N PRO A 46 -13.53 2.75 0.44
CA PRO A 46 -13.60 2.09 1.74
C PRO A 46 -13.73 3.14 2.86
N SER A 47 -14.11 2.70 4.04
CA SER A 47 -14.01 3.55 5.24
C SER A 47 -12.55 3.93 5.50
N SER A 48 -12.35 5.11 6.09
CA SER A 48 -11.01 5.53 6.51
C SER A 48 -10.37 4.51 7.45
N ILE A 49 -9.05 4.41 7.43
CA ILE A 49 -8.31 3.65 8.43
C ILE A 49 -8.67 4.14 9.85
N ALA A 50 -8.63 3.25 10.83
CA ALA A 50 -9.01 3.60 12.20
C ALA A 50 -7.96 4.49 12.88
N SER A 51 -6.68 4.21 12.66
CA SER A 51 -5.60 5.05 13.15
C SER A 51 -4.30 4.87 12.37
N LEU A 52 -3.42 5.85 12.51
CA LEU A 52 -2.08 5.87 11.98
C LEU A 52 -1.10 6.14 13.13
N ALA A 53 -0.15 5.24 13.33
CA ALA A 53 0.97 5.44 14.24
C ALA A 53 2.25 5.64 13.42
N VAL A 54 3.08 6.58 13.85
CA VAL A 54 4.37 6.86 13.22
C VAL A 54 5.41 7.01 14.31
N GLN A 55 6.49 6.25 14.19
CA GLN A 55 7.67 6.35 15.04
C GLN A 55 8.90 6.53 14.18
N ALA A 56 9.91 7.21 14.72
CA ALA A 56 11.16 7.39 14.00
C ALA A 56 12.35 7.20 14.94
N SER A 57 13.38 6.54 14.44
CA SER A 57 14.64 6.32 15.15
C SER A 57 15.77 6.05 14.17
N ASN A 58 16.93 6.63 14.38
CA ASN A 58 18.14 6.40 13.59
C ASN A 58 17.96 6.58 12.07
N GLY A 59 17.17 7.58 11.67
CA GLY A 59 16.88 7.85 10.26
C GLY A 59 15.84 6.92 9.63
N TRP A 60 15.24 6.04 10.40
CA TRP A 60 14.16 5.15 9.97
C TRP A 60 12.82 5.63 10.48
N PHE A 61 11.79 5.43 9.66
CA PHE A 61 10.40 5.65 10.01
C PHE A 61 9.67 4.31 10.00
N ASP A 62 8.95 4.04 11.07
CA ASP A 62 8.05 2.89 11.23
C ASP A 62 6.62 3.43 11.24
N ILE A 63 5.86 3.06 10.23
CA ILE A 63 4.49 3.49 10.02
C ILE A 63 3.59 2.29 10.20
N ALA A 64 2.65 2.36 11.15
CA ALA A 64 1.69 1.31 11.42
C ALA A 64 0.25 1.82 11.23
N ILE A 65 -0.55 1.05 10.51
CA ILE A 65 -1.96 1.34 10.21
C ILE A 65 -2.84 0.36 10.97
N ILE A 66 -3.91 0.86 11.57
CA ILE A 66 -5.00 0.05 12.09
C ILE A 66 -6.15 0.06 11.09
N ASP A 67 -6.66 -1.11 10.76
CA ASP A 67 -7.75 -1.28 9.81
C ASP A 67 -9.00 -0.49 10.16
N PRO A 68 -9.79 -0.08 9.16
CA PRO A 68 -11.16 0.33 9.39
C PRO A 68 -11.97 -0.85 9.94
N SER A 69 -12.97 -0.55 10.75
CA SER A 69 -13.81 -1.55 11.42
C SER A 69 -14.56 -2.51 10.48
N ASN A 70 -14.70 -2.12 9.21
CA ASN A 70 -15.35 -2.87 8.14
C ASN A 70 -14.40 -3.33 7.03
N ALA A 71 -13.12 -3.47 7.34
CA ALA A 71 -12.12 -3.94 6.37
C ALA A 71 -12.50 -5.32 5.81
N ARG A 72 -12.45 -5.45 4.48
CA ARG A 72 -12.69 -6.70 3.76
C ARG A 72 -11.39 -7.15 3.08
N PRO A 73 -11.26 -8.43 2.71
CA PRO A 73 -10.14 -8.90 1.90
C PRO A 73 -9.98 -8.07 0.61
N GLY A 74 -8.73 -7.86 0.18
CA GLY A 74 -8.43 -7.06 -1.02
C GLY A 74 -8.28 -5.56 -0.77
N LEU A 75 -8.21 -5.13 0.47
CA LEU A 75 -7.88 -3.75 0.83
C LEU A 75 -6.37 -3.54 0.71
N PHE A 76 -5.98 -2.45 0.06
CA PHE A 76 -4.60 -1.99 -0.07
C PHE A 76 -4.42 -0.70 0.70
N TYR A 77 -3.20 -0.48 1.19
CA TYR A 77 -2.84 0.68 1.98
C TYR A 77 -1.78 1.52 1.28
N PHE A 78 -1.88 2.81 1.51
CA PHE A 78 -0.94 3.81 1.05
C PHE A 78 -0.57 4.70 2.23
N ALA A 79 0.71 5.02 2.33
CA ALA A 79 1.19 6.05 3.22
C ALA A 79 1.76 7.20 2.39
N GLU A 80 1.64 8.40 2.89
CA GLU A 80 2.21 9.59 2.26
C GLU A 80 2.99 10.39 3.28
N SER A 81 4.14 10.92 2.86
CA SER A 81 4.91 11.87 3.66
C SER A 81 5.12 13.17 2.92
N ASP A 82 5.14 14.28 3.66
CA ASP A 82 5.45 15.61 3.14
C ASP A 82 6.23 16.39 4.20
N THR A 83 6.96 17.40 3.78
CA THR A 83 7.62 18.37 4.67
C THR A 83 6.65 19.43 5.22
N THR A 84 5.44 19.47 4.69
CA THR A 84 4.39 20.42 5.10
C THR A 84 3.11 19.70 5.52
N PRO A 85 2.35 20.21 6.49
CA PRO A 85 1.09 19.60 6.92
C PRO A 85 -0.03 19.69 5.87
N ALA A 86 0.16 20.47 4.82
CA ALA A 86 -0.81 20.62 3.73
C ALA A 86 -0.76 19.48 2.72
N PHE A 87 0.30 18.67 2.74
CA PHE A 87 0.53 17.60 1.77
C PHE A 87 0.40 18.07 0.31
N SER A 88 1.06 19.20 0.00
CA SER A 88 1.00 19.83 -1.32
C SER A 88 1.82 19.08 -2.39
N ALA A 89 2.87 18.36 -1.98
CA ALA A 89 3.72 17.56 -2.84
C ALA A 89 4.14 16.25 -2.13
N PRO A 90 3.18 15.39 -1.76
CA PRO A 90 3.47 14.23 -0.95
C PRO A 90 4.25 13.17 -1.71
N ARG A 91 5.18 12.53 -1.02
CA ARG A 91 5.79 11.28 -1.46
C ARG A 91 4.88 10.13 -1.08
N VAL A 92 4.46 9.33 -2.06
CA VAL A 92 3.52 8.23 -1.88
C VAL A 92 4.26 6.91 -1.77
N TYR A 93 3.85 6.08 -0.81
CA TYR A 93 4.35 4.73 -0.57
C TYR A 93 3.19 3.74 -0.71
N PHE A 94 3.32 2.81 -1.66
CA PHE A 94 2.38 1.70 -1.78
C PHE A 94 2.78 0.57 -0.82
N MET A 95 1.91 0.25 0.11
CA MET A 95 2.15 -0.77 1.15
C MET A 95 1.55 -2.14 0.78
N GLY A 96 0.79 -2.22 -0.30
CA GLY A 96 0.04 -3.44 -0.63
C GLY A 96 -0.98 -3.78 0.45
N ALA A 97 -1.08 -5.03 0.82
CA ALA A 97 -1.92 -5.50 1.93
C ALA A 97 -1.22 -5.39 3.31
N SER A 98 0.03 -4.91 3.35
CA SER A 98 0.76 -4.73 4.60
C SER A 98 0.24 -3.51 5.36
N ARG A 99 0.09 -3.66 6.67
CA ARG A 99 -0.27 -2.57 7.57
C ARG A 99 0.94 -1.84 8.15
N ASN A 100 2.13 -2.30 7.82
CA ASN A 100 3.37 -1.73 8.30
C ASN A 100 4.25 -1.34 7.12
N LEU A 101 4.80 -0.14 7.18
CA LEU A 101 5.83 0.36 6.27
C LEU A 101 7.05 0.75 7.10
N TYR A 102 8.21 0.30 6.64
CA TYR A 102 9.47 0.59 7.24
C TYR A 102 10.39 1.21 6.20
N VAL A 103 10.76 2.47 6.37
CA VAL A 103 11.50 3.23 5.36
C VAL A 103 12.61 4.08 5.97
N GLN A 104 13.78 4.09 5.32
CA GLN A 104 14.91 4.93 5.72
C GLN A 104 14.86 6.24 4.91
N LEU A 105 14.70 7.35 5.62
CA LEU A 105 14.65 8.70 5.02
C LEU A 105 15.66 9.65 5.67
N GLY A 106 16.49 9.17 6.60
CA GLY A 106 17.48 9.98 7.29
C GLY A 106 16.87 10.96 8.29
N ASN A 107 17.60 12.05 8.55
CA ASN A 107 17.19 13.06 9.52
C ASN A 107 16.23 14.09 8.92
N GLN A 108 15.11 13.62 8.38
CA GLN A 108 14.06 14.49 7.86
C GLN A 108 12.96 14.68 8.91
N THR A 109 12.33 15.86 8.90
CA THR A 109 11.11 16.14 9.67
C THR A 109 9.94 16.07 8.71
N LEU A 110 9.05 15.10 8.90
CA LEU A 110 7.99 14.77 7.95
C LEU A 110 6.63 14.68 8.66
N PHE A 111 5.61 15.15 7.96
CA PHE A 111 4.22 14.88 8.27
C PHE A 111 3.79 13.61 7.54
N TRP A 112 2.91 12.84 8.15
CA TRP A 112 2.45 11.57 7.61
C TRP A 112 0.93 11.52 7.58
N ARG A 113 0.40 10.92 6.52
CA ARG A 113 -0.99 10.50 6.41
C ARG A 113 -1.07 9.15 5.69
N ALA A 114 -2.17 8.44 5.90
CA ALA A 114 -2.40 7.17 5.24
C ALA A 114 -3.86 7.01 4.85
N TYR A 115 -4.10 6.19 3.85
CA TYR A 115 -5.43 5.85 3.37
C TYR A 115 -5.46 4.43 2.83
N SER A 116 -6.66 3.93 2.60
CA SER A 116 -6.88 2.60 2.04
C SER A 116 -7.70 2.65 0.77
N GLN A 117 -7.60 1.63 -0.07
CA GLN A 117 -8.29 1.53 -1.35
C GLN A 117 -8.52 0.07 -1.74
N TYR A 118 -9.70 -0.26 -2.26
CA TYR A 118 -9.90 -1.52 -3.00
C TYR A 118 -9.50 -1.34 -4.46
N VAL A 119 -9.20 -2.43 -5.15
CA VAL A 119 -8.99 -2.40 -6.61
C VAL A 119 -10.24 -1.84 -7.29
N GLY A 120 -10.05 -0.80 -8.10
CA GLY A 120 -11.14 -0.17 -8.85
C GLY A 120 -12.05 0.75 -8.03
N SER A 121 -11.80 0.96 -6.73
CA SER A 121 -12.53 1.92 -5.93
C SER A 121 -11.86 3.30 -5.90
N LEU A 122 -12.58 4.30 -5.42
CA LEU A 122 -11.96 5.53 -4.93
C LEU A 122 -11.17 5.26 -3.65
N PRO A 123 -10.12 6.04 -3.35
CA PRO A 123 -9.42 5.96 -2.08
C PRO A 123 -10.31 6.43 -0.92
N SER A 124 -10.08 5.90 0.28
CA SER A 124 -10.70 6.44 1.49
C SER A 124 -10.22 7.86 1.79
N ALA A 125 -10.93 8.57 2.64
CA ALA A 125 -10.40 9.80 3.21
C ALA A 125 -9.10 9.48 3.98
N PRO A 126 -8.03 10.28 3.81
CA PRO A 126 -6.77 10.07 4.50
C PRO A 126 -6.88 10.41 5.99
N VAL A 127 -6.14 9.65 6.81
CA VAL A 127 -5.97 9.92 8.24
C VAL A 127 -4.55 10.40 8.47
N THR A 128 -4.40 11.55 9.12
CA THR A 128 -3.10 12.15 9.45
C THR A 128 -2.58 11.61 10.77
N PHE A 129 -1.25 11.58 10.90
CA PHE A 129 -0.62 11.38 12.19
C PHE A 129 -0.77 12.64 13.04
N GLY A 130 -1.52 12.53 14.12
CA GLY A 130 -1.93 13.67 14.96
C GLY A 130 -3.10 14.49 14.39
N SER A 131 -3.79 15.17 15.28
CA SER A 131 -4.86 16.12 14.97
C SER A 131 -4.73 17.34 15.89
N PRO A 132 -4.18 18.44 15.42
CA PRO A 132 -3.68 18.73 14.07
C PRO A 132 -2.48 17.85 13.65
N PRO A 133 -2.15 17.79 12.35
CA PRO A 133 -1.04 16.99 11.86
C PRO A 133 0.27 17.28 12.61
N THR A 134 0.93 16.23 13.08
CA THR A 134 2.16 16.33 13.87
C THR A 134 3.35 15.85 13.04
N ALA A 135 4.44 16.61 13.07
CA ALA A 135 5.67 16.23 12.40
C ALA A 135 6.46 15.20 13.22
N VAL A 136 7.11 14.27 12.52
CA VAL A 136 8.03 13.30 13.11
C VAL A 136 9.42 13.48 12.49
N THR A 137 10.45 13.55 13.33
CA THR A 137 11.85 13.70 12.90
C THR A 137 12.57 12.37 12.97
N GLY A 138 13.25 12.00 11.88
CA GLY A 138 13.93 10.71 11.73
C GLY A 138 15.10 10.44 12.67
N GLY A 139 15.65 11.47 13.31
CA GLY A 139 16.85 11.34 14.13
C GLY A 139 18.14 11.13 13.32
N GLY A 140 19.24 11.68 13.78
CA GLY A 140 20.46 11.91 13.00
C GLY A 140 21.42 10.73 12.85
N ALA A 141 21.11 9.51 13.28
CA ALA A 141 22.04 8.39 13.17
C ALA A 141 21.62 7.41 12.07
N THR A 142 22.55 7.13 11.16
CA THR A 142 22.46 6.00 10.24
C THR A 142 22.85 4.73 10.99
N GLY A 143 21.99 4.29 11.90
CA GLY A 143 22.18 3.02 12.62
C GLY A 143 21.44 1.88 11.95
N PRO A 144 21.64 0.64 12.40
CA PRO A 144 20.79 -0.47 12.00
C PRO A 144 19.32 -0.12 12.29
N ALA A 145 18.43 -0.55 11.41
CA ALA A 145 17.01 -0.32 11.56
C ALA A 145 16.53 -0.73 12.96
N PRO A 146 15.82 0.13 13.71
CA PRO A 146 15.19 -0.30 14.94
C PRO A 146 14.20 -1.43 14.62
N LEU A 147 14.02 -2.35 15.54
CA LEU A 147 12.99 -3.38 15.39
C LEU A 147 11.62 -2.69 15.30
N PRO A 148 10.74 -3.11 14.40
CA PRO A 148 9.41 -2.54 14.31
C PRO A 148 8.71 -2.63 15.66
N SER A 149 8.12 -1.53 16.10
CA SER A 149 7.44 -1.39 17.40
C SER A 149 6.20 -2.29 17.53
N SER A 150 5.69 -2.82 16.46
CA SER A 150 4.57 -3.77 16.40
C SER A 150 4.94 -5.19 16.84
N GLY A 151 5.81 -5.32 17.80
CA GLY A 151 5.96 -6.44 18.75
C GLY A 151 6.22 -7.84 18.20
N SER A 152 6.09 -8.14 16.96
CA SER A 152 6.22 -9.52 16.50
C SER A 152 7.51 -9.81 15.74
N GLY A 153 8.41 -8.91 15.53
CA GLY A 153 9.68 -9.17 14.84
C GLY A 153 9.58 -10.00 13.53
N VAL A 154 8.36 -10.30 13.10
CA VAL A 154 8.06 -11.12 11.93
C VAL A 154 7.80 -10.21 10.75
N LEU A 155 8.63 -10.32 9.74
CA LEU A 155 8.41 -9.64 8.47
C LEU A 155 7.17 -10.22 7.76
N PRO A 156 6.50 -9.46 6.87
CA PRO A 156 5.28 -9.88 6.18
C PRO A 156 5.37 -11.21 5.43
N ASN A 157 6.56 -11.66 5.09
CA ASN A 157 6.85 -12.92 4.42
C ASN A 157 7.22 -14.08 5.38
N GLY A 158 7.00 -13.91 6.68
CA GLY A 158 7.32 -14.93 7.69
C GLY A 158 8.78 -14.96 8.14
N PHE A 159 9.62 -14.02 7.69
CA PHE A 159 10.99 -13.91 8.18
C PHE A 159 11.06 -13.15 9.50
N VAL A 160 11.88 -13.65 10.44
CA VAL A 160 12.20 -12.96 11.68
C VAL A 160 13.45 -12.09 11.45
N ARG A 161 13.41 -10.85 11.88
CA ARG A 161 14.56 -9.96 11.76
C ARG A 161 15.64 -10.34 12.80
N GLY A 162 16.82 -10.72 12.32
CA GLY A 162 17.97 -10.96 13.18
C GLY A 162 18.56 -9.65 13.74
N ALA A 163 19.38 -9.75 14.79
CA ALA A 163 20.01 -8.63 15.47
C ALA A 163 20.89 -7.74 14.55
N ASN A 164 21.36 -8.28 13.44
CA ASN A 164 22.15 -7.58 12.41
C ASN A 164 21.29 -6.97 11.27
N GLY A 165 19.96 -6.97 11.40
CA GLY A 165 19.04 -6.38 10.42
C GLY A 165 18.68 -7.30 9.25
N PHE A 166 19.24 -8.50 9.15
CA PHE A 166 18.85 -9.47 8.12
C PHE A 166 17.62 -10.28 8.53
N GLY A 167 16.73 -10.52 7.59
CA GLY A 167 15.59 -11.42 7.80
C GLY A 167 16.08 -12.87 7.91
N VAL A 168 15.71 -13.56 8.98
CA VAL A 168 16.05 -14.98 9.22
C VAL A 168 14.76 -15.79 9.19
N ASN A 169 14.71 -16.80 8.36
CA ASN A 169 13.61 -17.77 8.39
C ASN A 169 13.93 -18.83 9.46
N PRO A 170 13.20 -18.90 10.58
CA PRO A 170 13.50 -19.84 11.66
C PRO A 170 13.41 -21.30 11.27
N GLY A 171 12.74 -21.62 10.14
CA GLY A 171 12.64 -22.98 9.58
C GLY A 171 13.74 -23.34 8.57
N SER A 172 14.58 -22.40 8.15
CA SER A 172 15.56 -22.63 7.08
C SER A 172 16.92 -23.06 7.64
N ARG A 173 17.33 -24.26 7.31
CA ARG A 173 18.67 -24.77 7.64
C ARG A 173 19.80 -24.07 6.86
N VAL A 174 19.48 -23.44 5.74
CA VAL A 174 20.46 -22.82 4.83
C VAL A 174 20.99 -21.51 5.40
N LEU A 175 20.19 -20.76 6.16
CA LEU A 175 20.60 -19.47 6.74
C LEU A 175 21.45 -19.62 8.01
N ARG A 176 21.57 -20.81 8.60
CA ARG A 176 22.51 -21.03 9.73
C ARG A 176 23.98 -21.00 9.32
N GLN A 177 24.30 -21.20 8.04
CA GLN A 177 25.68 -21.18 7.53
C GLN A 177 26.18 -19.76 7.16
N VAL A 178 25.31 -18.78 7.06
CA VAL A 178 25.68 -17.41 6.69
C VAL A 178 25.95 -16.51 7.92
N LEU A 179 25.69 -17.03 9.13
CA LEU A 179 25.84 -16.32 10.40
C LEU A 179 27.05 -16.77 11.23
N LEU A 180 28.02 -17.48 10.62
CA LEU A 180 29.29 -17.84 11.23
C LEU A 180 30.43 -17.01 10.67
#